data_569d884000c6d2901721a45636d9df1a
#
_entry.id   569d884000c6d2901721a45636d9df1a
#
_cell.length_a   1.000
_cell.length_b   1.000
_cell.length_c   1.000
_cell.angle_alpha   90.00
_cell.angle_beta   90.00
_cell.angle_gamma   90.00
#
_symmetry.space_group_name_H-M   'P 1'
#
loop_
_entity.id
_entity.type
_entity.pdbx_description
1 polymer ?
#
loop_
_entity_poly.entity_id
_entity_poly.type
_entity_poly.pdbx_seq_one_letter_code
_entity_poly.pdbx_strand_id
1 'polypeptide(L)'
;MNKKEQKLSDVWEKSDKFLKKILYANIVGNYKILSYSRTHQDFIEKFDYMEKLKNLKSLIIQDIDLYKFNSIPENWLPLLEQIEELYIESHSFKLFPFKRLKNIKKLTLGYCKISNIREIESLTRLEELNAYEINFKIDKLINLNKIKIEIPKISDLENLKYITNLKSLSISGSRVYRSFNKVISNLNQINELDVSLCYNFDFNCLYKLKNLKHLNIGHIWEPSIKPIIPIASNLESLNLEGNIFKDLHLLKKFNNLKSLDVSQCNVDGYLDFDFLKSLTKLEFLRFDDNTNKIKNFYSVRFCKNLKKISFEYSNLDSIKGLEYCKHLEWINATCCNIKSLSSLRKLNSLKYVYLQNCGITNIEPLRNQVNLIELDLYDNPIDDISPLINVLRIEYLSLGGYRNSKTINDLSVLIDKVYLKDLDLVNQNIQNISFLEKMKELQALNLSGNALDEIEIKKLKKLTKLKDLNVSDCNINNISYISRLTNLVCLNLDGNSIKNYHPLLSLNNLKYLELGLNIEDYSIFTHKNFPHGYNWRFLQKNND
;
A
#
# COMPACT_ATOMS: atom_id res chain seq x y z
N MET A 1 30.13 -11.14 23.94
CA MET A 1 28.69 -11.46 24.08
C MET A 1 28.32 -11.52 25.56
N ASN A 2 27.30 -10.80 25.99
CA ASN A 2 26.85 -10.89 27.38
C ASN A 2 25.98 -12.15 27.58
N LYS A 3 25.76 -12.57 28.84
CA LYS A 3 24.95 -13.78 29.15
C LYS A 3 23.54 -13.79 28.53
N LYS A 4 23.02 -12.63 28.14
CA LYS A 4 21.69 -12.46 27.52
C LYS A 4 21.77 -12.77 26.01
N GLU A 5 22.85 -12.39 25.35
CA GLU A 5 23.12 -12.68 23.93
C GLU A 5 23.42 -14.18 23.70
N GLN A 6 24.10 -14.81 24.65
CA GLN A 6 24.41 -16.24 24.61
C GLN A 6 23.13 -17.10 24.78
N LYS A 7 22.24 -16.71 25.69
CA LYS A 7 20.93 -17.35 25.86
C LYS A 7 20.00 -17.20 24.66
N LEU A 8 20.08 -16.07 23.96
CA LEU A 8 19.33 -15.82 22.71
C LEU A 8 19.90 -16.64 21.56
N SER A 9 21.23 -16.81 21.49
CA SER A 9 21.90 -17.68 20.52
C SER A 9 21.48 -19.13 20.68
N ASP A 10 21.41 -19.66 21.90
CA ASP A 10 21.00 -21.03 22.18
C ASP A 10 19.53 -21.31 21.83
N VAL A 11 18.65 -20.30 21.99
CA VAL A 11 17.24 -20.39 21.55
C VAL A 11 17.16 -20.34 20.03
N TRP A 12 18.01 -19.51 19.40
CA TRP A 12 18.09 -19.36 17.96
C TRP A 12 18.53 -20.65 17.26
N GLU A 13 19.55 -21.33 17.77
CA GLU A 13 20.06 -22.58 17.17
C GLU A 13 19.06 -23.74 17.25
N LYS A 14 18.22 -23.76 18.29
CA LYS A 14 17.21 -24.80 18.50
C LYS A 14 15.86 -24.54 17.82
N SER A 15 15.69 -23.35 17.22
CA SER A 15 14.44 -22.97 16.60
C SER A 15 14.38 -23.36 15.12
N ASP A 16 13.20 -23.78 14.66
CA ASP A 16 12.90 -23.96 13.25
C ASP A 16 13.10 -22.65 12.47
N LYS A 17 13.33 -22.75 11.16
CA LYS A 17 13.65 -21.62 10.26
C LYS A 17 12.56 -20.52 10.27
N PHE A 18 11.31 -20.88 10.51
CA PHE A 18 10.19 -19.96 10.64
C PHE A 18 10.18 -19.24 12.00
N LEU A 19 10.40 -19.98 13.08
CA LEU A 19 10.61 -19.45 14.43
C LEU A 19 11.76 -18.46 14.46
N LYS A 20 12.84 -18.78 13.76
CA LYS A 20 13.99 -17.86 13.59
C LYS A 20 13.57 -16.54 12.98
N LYS A 21 12.66 -16.55 12.01
CA LYS A 21 12.15 -15.34 11.35
C LYS A 21 11.27 -14.49 12.27
N ILE A 22 10.40 -15.12 13.06
CA ILE A 22 9.54 -14.43 14.05
C ILE A 22 10.36 -13.91 15.23
N LEU A 23 11.26 -14.73 15.78
CA LEU A 23 12.15 -14.34 16.89
C LEU A 23 13.10 -13.22 16.45
N TYR A 24 13.61 -13.26 15.22
CA TYR A 24 14.46 -12.21 14.66
C TYR A 24 13.71 -10.88 14.53
N ALA A 25 12.47 -10.89 14.07
CA ALA A 25 11.64 -9.68 13.99
C ALA A 25 11.39 -9.05 15.37
N ASN A 26 11.27 -9.87 16.43
CA ASN A 26 11.09 -9.38 17.82
C ASN A 26 12.41 -8.96 18.51
N ILE A 27 13.56 -9.47 18.06
CA ILE A 27 14.86 -9.22 18.70
C ILE A 27 15.60 -8.04 18.06
N VAL A 28 15.51 -7.86 16.75
CA VAL A 28 16.34 -6.90 15.99
C VAL A 28 15.62 -5.57 15.73
N GLY A 29 14.32 -5.57 15.69
CA GLY A 29 13.56 -4.33 15.52
C GLY A 29 12.55 -4.20 16.63
N ASN A 30 12.25 -3.05 17.11
CA ASN A 30 11.14 -2.73 18.04
C ASN A 30 9.76 -3.25 17.54
N TYR A 31 9.74 -4.38 16.81
CA TYR A 31 8.52 -5.03 16.33
C TYR A 31 7.81 -5.70 17.50
N LYS A 32 6.69 -5.11 17.83
CA LYS A 32 5.80 -5.53 18.91
C LYS A 32 4.70 -6.48 18.44
N ILE A 33 4.85 -7.07 17.23
CA ILE A 33 3.79 -7.80 16.51
C ILE A 33 4.18 -9.25 16.29
N LEU A 34 3.33 -10.16 16.70
CA LEU A 34 3.38 -11.57 16.35
C LEU A 34 2.20 -11.90 15.43
N SER A 35 2.49 -12.40 14.22
CA SER A 35 1.49 -12.86 13.25
C SER A 35 1.52 -14.38 13.14
N TYR A 36 0.35 -15.01 13.11
CA TYR A 36 0.18 -16.44 13.01
C TYR A 36 -0.79 -16.83 11.88
N SER A 37 -0.42 -17.76 11.01
CA SER A 37 -1.22 -18.22 9.87
C SER A 37 -1.26 -19.75 9.69
N ARG A 38 -2.18 -20.22 8.85
CA ARG A 38 -2.61 -21.62 8.59
C ARG A 38 -1.51 -22.68 8.43
N THR A 39 -0.32 -22.31 8.00
CA THR A 39 0.73 -23.26 7.57
C THR A 39 1.52 -23.89 8.72
N HIS A 40 1.15 -23.67 9.99
CA HIS A 40 2.04 -23.96 11.12
C HIS A 40 1.31 -24.59 12.32
N GLN A 41 0.38 -25.51 12.05
CA GLN A 41 -0.42 -26.19 13.08
C GLN A 41 0.43 -26.98 14.10
N ASP A 42 1.56 -27.58 13.67
CA ASP A 42 2.48 -28.31 14.57
C ASP A 42 3.23 -27.40 15.56
N PHE A 43 3.10 -26.11 15.37
CA PHE A 43 3.79 -25.08 16.12
C PHE A 43 3.14 -24.77 17.47
N ILE A 44 1.83 -24.92 17.58
CA ILE A 44 1.06 -24.57 18.79
C ILE A 44 1.38 -25.55 19.93
N GLU A 45 1.58 -26.83 19.62
CA GLU A 45 1.82 -27.90 20.60
C GLU A 45 3.24 -27.88 21.21
N LYS A 46 4.21 -27.22 20.53
CA LYS A 46 5.63 -27.24 20.91
C LYS A 46 6.12 -25.94 21.58
N PHE A 47 5.22 -24.97 21.84
CA PHE A 47 5.63 -23.62 22.28
C PHE A 47 5.77 -23.47 23.80
N ASP A 48 6.79 -24.08 24.40
CA ASP A 48 7.21 -23.81 25.79
C ASP A 48 7.85 -22.41 25.98
N TYR A 49 7.90 -21.61 24.91
CA TYR A 49 8.66 -20.34 24.91
C TYR A 49 7.80 -19.07 24.99
N MET A 50 6.46 -19.18 25.05
CA MET A 50 5.57 -18.01 25.11
C MET A 50 5.81 -17.16 26.36
N GLU A 51 6.22 -17.78 27.47
CA GLU A 51 6.61 -17.04 28.69
C GLU A 51 7.79 -16.07 28.50
N LYS A 52 8.58 -16.28 27.42
CA LYS A 52 9.76 -15.44 27.12
C LYS A 52 9.42 -14.19 26.30
N LEU A 53 8.21 -14.09 25.75
CA LEU A 53 7.76 -12.95 24.97
C LEU A 53 7.20 -11.82 25.86
N LYS A 54 7.86 -11.53 26.99
CA LYS A 54 7.43 -10.55 28.02
C LYS A 54 7.19 -9.13 27.53
N ASN A 55 7.61 -8.79 26.31
CA ASN A 55 7.48 -7.43 25.74
C ASN A 55 6.54 -7.36 24.54
N LEU A 56 5.80 -8.45 24.24
CA LEU A 56 4.88 -8.44 23.14
C LEU A 56 3.70 -7.51 23.44
N LYS A 57 3.42 -6.57 22.52
CA LYS A 57 2.33 -5.60 22.65
C LYS A 57 1.18 -5.86 21.69
N SER A 58 1.43 -6.53 20.59
CA SER A 58 0.43 -6.78 19.56
C SER A 58 0.46 -8.24 19.12
N LEU A 59 -0.72 -8.85 19.00
CA LEU A 59 -0.91 -10.22 18.55
C LEU A 59 -1.89 -10.26 17.38
N ILE A 60 -1.49 -10.92 16.30
CA ILE A 60 -2.32 -11.13 15.11
C ILE A 60 -2.57 -12.62 14.94
N ILE A 61 -3.85 -13.00 14.89
CA ILE A 61 -4.32 -14.37 14.70
C ILE A 61 -5.14 -14.41 13.41
N GLN A 62 -4.57 -14.96 12.34
CA GLN A 62 -5.20 -15.03 11.02
C GLN A 62 -5.19 -16.47 10.48
N ASP A 63 -6.22 -16.84 9.72
CA ASP A 63 -6.30 -18.09 8.93
C ASP A 63 -5.97 -19.38 9.70
N ILE A 64 -6.25 -19.41 10.99
CA ILE A 64 -6.05 -20.62 11.78
C ILE A 64 -7.23 -21.55 11.52
N ASP A 65 -6.96 -22.75 11.00
CA ASP A 65 -7.93 -23.84 10.93
C ASP A 65 -8.05 -24.49 12.32
N LEU A 66 -8.72 -23.76 13.24
CA LEU A 66 -8.89 -24.17 14.64
C LEU A 66 -10.08 -25.12 14.83
N TYR A 67 -10.56 -25.80 13.77
CA TYR A 67 -11.56 -26.88 13.95
C TYR A 67 -11.13 -27.95 14.97
N LYS A 68 -9.81 -28.04 15.23
CA LYS A 68 -9.23 -28.91 16.25
C LYS A 68 -9.15 -28.28 17.64
N PHE A 69 -9.27 -26.96 17.77
CA PHE A 69 -9.12 -26.24 19.03
C PHE A 69 -10.42 -25.54 19.41
N ASN A 70 -11.07 -26.00 20.47
CA ASN A 70 -12.26 -25.30 21.01
C ASN A 70 -11.91 -23.98 21.71
N SER A 71 -10.64 -23.77 22.08
CA SER A 71 -10.16 -22.63 22.84
C SER A 71 -8.66 -22.35 22.55
N ILE A 72 -8.19 -21.18 22.95
CA ILE A 72 -6.77 -20.82 22.97
C ILE A 72 -6.00 -21.74 23.93
N PRO A 73 -4.78 -22.20 23.57
CA PRO A 73 -3.92 -22.98 24.47
C PRO A 73 -3.63 -22.24 25.78
N GLU A 74 -3.62 -22.97 26.92
CA GLU A 74 -3.44 -22.36 28.24
C GLU A 74 -2.10 -21.62 28.40
N ASN A 75 -1.04 -22.10 27.76
CA ASN A 75 0.27 -21.44 27.77
C ASN A 75 0.30 -20.06 27.09
N TRP A 76 -0.77 -19.69 26.35
CA TRP A 76 -0.92 -18.34 25.76
C TRP A 76 -1.58 -17.33 26.72
N LEU A 77 -2.20 -17.78 27.80
CA LEU A 77 -2.94 -16.90 28.71
C LEU A 77 -2.07 -15.78 29.31
N PRO A 78 -0.81 -16.02 29.74
CA PRO A 78 0.06 -14.94 30.24
C PRO A 78 0.36 -13.89 29.17
N LEU A 79 0.46 -14.30 27.89
CA LEU A 79 0.67 -13.41 26.77
C LEU A 79 -0.53 -12.49 26.54
N LEU A 80 -1.76 -13.03 26.61
CA LEU A 80 -2.99 -12.26 26.47
C LEU A 80 -3.13 -11.17 27.54
N GLU A 81 -2.62 -11.39 28.74
CA GLU A 81 -2.69 -10.41 29.81
C GLU A 81 -1.81 -9.16 29.61
N GLN A 82 -0.76 -9.28 28.81
CA GLN A 82 0.20 -8.16 28.58
C GLN A 82 -0.04 -7.39 27.28
N ILE A 83 -0.74 -7.96 26.28
CA ILE A 83 -0.92 -7.31 24.98
C ILE A 83 -1.84 -6.08 25.10
N GLU A 84 -1.55 -5.10 24.25
CA GLU A 84 -2.32 -3.87 24.12
C GLU A 84 -3.15 -3.88 22.82
N GLU A 85 -2.76 -4.69 21.82
CA GLU A 85 -3.43 -4.79 20.52
C GLU A 85 -3.68 -6.25 20.16
N LEU A 86 -4.89 -6.56 19.72
CA LEU A 86 -5.28 -7.90 19.27
C LEU A 86 -6.05 -7.81 17.97
N TYR A 87 -5.61 -8.58 16.98
CA TYR A 87 -6.32 -8.81 15.72
C TYR A 87 -6.71 -10.28 15.63
N ILE A 88 -8.00 -10.56 15.42
CA ILE A 88 -8.52 -11.92 15.20
C ILE A 88 -9.30 -11.93 13.88
N GLU A 89 -8.88 -12.77 12.96
CA GLU A 89 -9.61 -13.09 11.73
C GLU A 89 -9.61 -14.60 11.55
N SER A 90 -10.63 -15.27 12.08
CA SER A 90 -10.73 -16.72 12.00
C SER A 90 -12.17 -17.19 12.15
N HIS A 91 -12.60 -18.06 11.24
CA HIS A 91 -13.93 -18.66 11.25
C HIS A 91 -14.19 -19.67 12.37
N SER A 92 -13.21 -20.00 13.21
CA SER A 92 -13.17 -21.29 13.92
C SER A 92 -13.06 -21.25 15.44
N PHE A 93 -13.06 -20.07 16.09
CA PHE A 93 -13.05 -20.02 17.56
C PHE A 93 -14.46 -20.22 18.13
N LYS A 94 -14.67 -21.29 18.92
CA LYS A 94 -15.88 -21.36 19.75
C LYS A 94 -15.79 -20.48 20.98
N LEU A 95 -14.64 -20.47 21.65
CA LEU A 95 -14.39 -19.70 22.88
C LEU A 95 -13.07 -18.94 22.80
N PHE A 96 -13.07 -17.69 23.21
CA PHE A 96 -11.88 -16.87 23.35
C PHE A 96 -11.83 -16.23 24.75
N PRO A 97 -10.69 -16.28 25.48
CA PRO A 97 -10.61 -15.81 26.85
C PRO A 97 -10.48 -14.26 26.95
N PHE A 98 -11.48 -13.51 26.50
CA PHE A 98 -11.49 -12.05 26.50
C PHE A 98 -11.19 -11.43 27.87
N LYS A 99 -11.66 -12.05 28.95
CA LYS A 99 -11.42 -11.59 30.34
C LYS A 99 -9.94 -11.55 30.73
N ARG A 100 -9.07 -12.24 29.98
CA ARG A 100 -7.61 -12.20 30.17
C ARG A 100 -6.95 -10.98 29.55
N LEU A 101 -7.63 -10.27 28.65
CA LEU A 101 -7.11 -9.10 27.96
C LEU A 101 -7.13 -7.84 28.87
N LYS A 102 -6.39 -7.86 29.95
CA LYS A 102 -6.42 -6.79 30.99
C LYS A 102 -5.88 -5.44 30.50
N ASN A 103 -4.98 -5.44 29.51
CA ASN A 103 -4.27 -4.24 29.02
C ASN A 103 -4.67 -3.85 27.61
N ILE A 104 -5.69 -4.51 27.03
CA ILE A 104 -6.08 -4.28 25.65
C ILE A 104 -6.60 -2.85 25.44
N LYS A 105 -6.07 -2.18 24.42
CA LYS A 105 -6.49 -0.86 23.95
C LYS A 105 -7.11 -0.90 22.56
N LYS A 106 -6.62 -1.85 21.71
CA LYS A 106 -7.11 -2.00 20.35
C LYS A 106 -7.53 -3.45 20.10
N LEU A 107 -8.77 -3.63 19.64
CA LEU A 107 -9.31 -4.92 19.28
C LEU A 107 -9.86 -4.88 17.87
N THR A 108 -9.35 -5.77 17.01
CA THR A 108 -9.89 -6.01 15.68
C THR A 108 -10.44 -7.42 15.60
N LEU A 109 -11.71 -7.51 15.21
CA LEU A 109 -12.45 -8.74 14.99
C LEU A 109 -12.92 -8.77 13.54
N GLY A 110 -12.23 -9.52 12.70
CA GLY A 110 -12.71 -9.83 11.36
C GLY A 110 -13.94 -10.75 11.40
N TYR A 111 -14.25 -11.40 10.30
CA TYR A 111 -15.36 -12.37 10.27
C TYR A 111 -15.07 -13.56 11.18
N CYS A 112 -15.49 -13.49 12.45
CA CYS A 112 -15.29 -14.54 13.44
C CYS A 112 -16.58 -14.85 14.22
N LYS A 113 -16.87 -16.17 14.39
CA LYS A 113 -18.00 -16.65 15.20
C LYS A 113 -17.49 -17.12 16.56
N ILE A 114 -17.54 -16.24 17.57
CA ILE A 114 -17.08 -16.53 18.93
C ILE A 114 -18.30 -16.59 19.87
N SER A 115 -18.52 -17.74 20.51
CA SER A 115 -19.73 -17.95 21.32
C SER A 115 -19.80 -17.07 22.58
N ASN A 116 -18.64 -16.77 23.19
CA ASN A 116 -18.55 -15.91 24.38
C ASN A 116 -18.18 -14.45 24.04
N ILE A 117 -18.52 -13.98 22.84
CA ILE A 117 -18.19 -12.62 22.36
C ILE A 117 -18.65 -11.51 23.32
N ARG A 118 -19.71 -11.75 24.11
CA ARG A 118 -20.22 -10.80 25.12
C ARG A 118 -19.21 -10.49 26.24
N GLU A 119 -18.18 -11.31 26.43
CA GLU A 119 -17.14 -11.02 27.40
C GLU A 119 -16.32 -9.76 27.05
N ILE A 120 -16.37 -9.31 25.79
CA ILE A 120 -15.78 -8.03 25.36
C ILE A 120 -16.34 -6.85 26.17
N GLU A 121 -17.58 -6.94 26.65
CA GLU A 121 -18.20 -5.91 27.51
C GLU A 121 -17.41 -5.61 28.79
N SER A 122 -16.49 -6.50 29.20
CA SER A 122 -15.60 -6.30 30.35
C SER A 122 -14.31 -5.53 30.04
N LEU A 123 -14.02 -5.27 28.76
CA LEU A 123 -12.77 -4.64 28.31
C LEU A 123 -12.84 -3.10 28.44
N THR A 124 -13.00 -2.62 29.65
CA THR A 124 -13.24 -1.19 29.92
C THR A 124 -12.09 -0.25 29.56
N ARG A 125 -10.89 -0.79 29.30
CA ARG A 125 -9.72 -0.02 28.82
C ARG A 125 -9.65 0.13 27.31
N LEU A 126 -10.59 -0.50 26.57
CA LEU A 126 -10.56 -0.50 25.11
C LEU A 126 -10.80 0.92 24.57
N GLU A 127 -9.87 1.37 23.73
CA GLU A 127 -9.87 2.68 23.11
C GLU A 127 -10.29 2.60 21.62
N GLU A 128 -9.90 1.52 20.92
CA GLU A 128 -10.21 1.32 19.51
C GLU A 128 -10.86 -0.06 19.30
N LEU A 129 -12.01 -0.08 18.65
CA LEU A 129 -12.72 -1.29 18.24
C LEU A 129 -12.93 -1.28 16.73
N ASN A 130 -12.43 -2.31 16.07
CA ASN A 130 -12.72 -2.60 14.67
C ASN A 130 -13.39 -3.97 14.62
N ALA A 131 -14.63 -4.06 14.14
CA ALA A 131 -15.39 -5.29 14.10
C ALA A 131 -16.15 -5.45 12.79
N TYR A 132 -16.22 -6.70 12.28
CA TYR A 132 -17.08 -7.01 11.15
C TYR A 132 -18.55 -6.78 11.51
N GLU A 133 -18.98 -7.31 12.65
CA GLU A 133 -20.32 -7.05 13.26
C GLU A 133 -20.20 -6.95 14.78
N ILE A 134 -21.16 -6.29 15.43
CA ILE A 134 -21.26 -6.20 16.88
C ILE A 134 -22.45 -7.04 17.34
N ASN A 135 -22.19 -8.05 18.19
CA ASN A 135 -23.19 -8.91 18.81
C ASN A 135 -23.10 -8.83 20.36
N PHE A 136 -22.65 -7.69 20.89
CA PHE A 136 -22.49 -7.40 22.31
C PHE A 136 -22.80 -5.92 22.61
N LYS A 137 -23.00 -5.58 23.88
CA LYS A 137 -23.31 -4.21 24.27
C LYS A 137 -22.04 -3.37 24.37
N ILE A 138 -21.98 -2.25 23.64
CA ILE A 138 -20.84 -1.34 23.62
C ILE A 138 -20.92 -0.22 24.65
N ASP A 139 -22.06 -0.02 25.28
CA ASP A 139 -22.32 1.04 26.26
C ASP A 139 -21.41 1.01 27.49
N LYS A 140 -20.84 -0.17 27.82
CA LYS A 140 -19.87 -0.32 28.91
C LYS A 140 -18.42 0.03 28.51
N LEU A 141 -18.13 0.16 27.23
CA LEU A 141 -16.81 0.44 26.68
C LEU A 141 -16.57 1.97 26.63
N ILE A 142 -16.69 2.63 27.76
CA ILE A 142 -16.73 4.10 27.89
C ILE A 142 -15.45 4.82 27.43
N ASN A 143 -14.32 4.11 27.32
CA ASN A 143 -13.06 4.67 26.87
C ASN A 143 -12.87 4.60 25.34
N LEU A 144 -13.81 4.00 24.62
CA LEU A 144 -13.73 3.96 23.17
C LEU A 144 -13.71 5.38 22.59
N ASN A 145 -12.67 5.64 21.79
CA ASN A 145 -12.53 6.88 21.04
C ASN A 145 -12.63 6.63 19.53
N LYS A 146 -12.40 5.39 19.06
CA LYS A 146 -12.50 5.01 17.66
C LYS A 146 -13.25 3.69 17.49
N ILE A 147 -14.25 3.70 16.60
CA ILE A 147 -15.06 2.53 16.27
C ILE A 147 -15.13 2.41 14.74
N LYS A 148 -14.84 1.19 14.23
CA LYS A 148 -15.13 0.79 12.85
C LYS A 148 -15.99 -0.46 12.87
N ILE A 149 -17.12 -0.45 12.14
CA ILE A 149 -18.05 -1.58 12.01
C ILE A 149 -18.37 -1.77 10.53
N GLU A 150 -18.16 -2.98 10.01
CA GLU A 150 -18.42 -3.24 8.58
C GLU A 150 -19.90 -3.56 8.31
N ILE A 151 -20.56 -4.29 9.21
CA ILE A 151 -21.99 -4.63 9.10
C ILE A 151 -22.70 -4.28 10.42
N PRO A 152 -23.05 -3.01 10.67
CA PRO A 152 -23.74 -2.64 11.89
C PRO A 152 -25.22 -3.03 11.86
N LYS A 153 -25.73 -3.53 12.99
CA LYS A 153 -27.16 -3.58 13.27
C LYS A 153 -27.58 -2.28 13.93
N ILE A 154 -28.80 -1.83 13.66
CA ILE A 154 -29.33 -0.54 14.18
C ILE A 154 -29.29 -0.53 15.71
N SER A 155 -29.72 -1.63 16.35
CA SER A 155 -29.73 -1.79 17.80
C SER A 155 -28.36 -1.56 18.46
N ASP A 156 -27.30 -1.91 17.73
CA ASP A 156 -25.93 -1.83 18.24
C ASP A 156 -25.44 -0.38 18.24
N LEU A 157 -25.89 0.39 17.25
CA LEU A 157 -25.49 1.78 17.04
C LEU A 157 -26.25 2.77 17.93
N GLU A 158 -27.48 2.46 18.38
CA GLU A 158 -28.24 3.30 19.31
C GLU A 158 -27.50 3.51 20.64
N ASN A 159 -26.61 2.58 21.01
CA ASN A 159 -25.81 2.66 22.22
C ASN A 159 -24.57 3.58 22.08
N LEU A 160 -24.20 4.01 20.86
CA LEU A 160 -23.09 4.94 20.63
C LEU A 160 -23.26 6.28 21.34
N LYS A 161 -24.51 6.70 21.59
CA LYS A 161 -24.82 7.92 22.33
C LYS A 161 -24.24 7.95 23.76
N TYR A 162 -23.98 6.78 24.35
CA TYR A 162 -23.41 6.66 25.70
C TYR A 162 -21.89 6.73 25.71
N ILE A 163 -21.22 6.63 24.55
CA ILE A 163 -19.77 6.69 24.42
C ILE A 163 -19.34 8.14 24.18
N THR A 164 -19.25 8.90 25.26
CA THR A 164 -18.95 10.34 25.19
C THR A 164 -17.55 10.67 24.66
N ASN A 165 -16.61 9.74 24.79
CA ASN A 165 -15.23 9.88 24.30
C ASN A 165 -15.07 9.56 22.80
N LEU A 166 -16.11 9.08 22.13
CA LEU A 166 -16.02 8.71 20.72
C LEU A 166 -15.63 9.92 19.86
N LYS A 167 -14.52 9.80 19.12
CA LYS A 167 -14.01 10.82 18.18
C LYS A 167 -14.12 10.39 16.73
N SER A 168 -13.96 9.09 16.47
CA SER A 168 -13.96 8.54 15.11
C SER A 168 -14.97 7.39 15.00
N LEU A 169 -15.84 7.47 13.98
CA LEU A 169 -16.82 6.45 13.65
C LEU A 169 -16.73 6.13 12.15
N SER A 170 -16.52 4.84 11.81
CA SER A 170 -16.61 4.32 10.45
C SER A 170 -17.64 3.18 10.41
N ILE A 171 -18.57 3.30 9.46
CA ILE A 171 -19.61 2.30 9.17
C ILE A 171 -19.68 2.02 7.66
N SER A 172 -18.57 2.19 6.99
CA SER A 172 -18.45 2.02 5.53
C SER A 172 -19.02 0.67 5.06
N GLY A 173 -19.71 0.68 3.91
CA GLY A 173 -20.32 -0.51 3.31
C GLY A 173 -21.64 -0.97 3.93
N SER A 174 -22.18 -0.23 4.88
CA SER A 174 -23.33 -0.62 5.65
C SER A 174 -24.65 -0.27 4.96
N ARG A 175 -25.68 -1.11 5.15
CA ARG A 175 -27.07 -0.72 4.83
C ARG A 175 -27.61 0.18 5.95
N VAL A 176 -27.66 1.47 5.67
CA VAL A 176 -28.15 2.45 6.63
C VAL A 176 -29.66 2.59 6.54
N TYR A 177 -30.33 2.49 7.69
CA TYR A 177 -31.77 2.73 7.80
C TYR A 177 -32.03 4.16 8.33
N ARG A 178 -33.19 4.74 8.04
CA ARG A 178 -33.58 6.11 8.48
C ARG A 178 -33.43 6.36 9.98
N SER A 179 -33.61 5.34 10.81
CA SER A 179 -33.39 5.43 12.28
C SER A 179 -31.96 5.74 12.63
N PHE A 180 -30.99 5.30 11.82
CA PHE A 180 -29.58 5.52 12.03
C PHE A 180 -29.18 7.00 11.89
N ASN A 181 -29.81 7.73 10.98
CA ASN A 181 -29.56 9.17 10.81
C ASN A 181 -29.83 9.95 12.09
N LYS A 182 -30.81 9.52 12.89
CA LYS A 182 -31.09 10.11 14.22
C LYS A 182 -29.98 9.85 15.22
N VAL A 183 -29.37 8.67 15.19
CA VAL A 183 -28.22 8.33 16.04
C VAL A 183 -27.02 9.21 15.66
N ILE A 184 -26.64 9.22 14.38
CA ILE A 184 -25.52 10.02 13.86
C ILE A 184 -25.70 11.51 14.24
N SER A 185 -26.88 12.07 14.04
CA SER A 185 -27.11 13.49 14.32
C SER A 185 -26.92 13.90 15.79
N ASN A 186 -26.86 12.93 16.70
CA ASN A 186 -26.65 13.17 18.13
C ASN A 186 -25.19 12.96 18.57
N LEU A 187 -24.28 12.50 17.69
CA LEU A 187 -22.88 12.25 17.98
C LEU A 187 -22.03 13.53 17.86
N ASN A 188 -22.42 14.57 18.59
CA ASN A 188 -21.79 15.90 18.48
C ASN A 188 -20.31 15.93 18.86
N GLN A 189 -19.81 14.91 19.56
CA GLN A 189 -18.42 14.79 20.01
C GLN A 189 -17.45 14.26 18.94
N ILE A 190 -17.96 13.66 17.83
CA ILE A 190 -17.11 13.10 16.79
C ILE A 190 -16.46 14.18 15.94
N ASN A 191 -15.24 13.93 15.52
CA ASN A 191 -14.49 14.76 14.58
C ASN A 191 -14.17 14.04 13.27
N GLU A 192 -14.39 12.72 13.21
CA GLU A 192 -14.18 11.89 12.03
C GLU A 192 -15.38 10.97 11.81
N LEU A 193 -15.93 10.99 10.59
CA LEU A 193 -17.03 10.14 10.17
C LEU A 193 -16.75 9.56 8.79
N ASP A 194 -16.81 8.23 8.69
CA ASP A 194 -16.76 7.51 7.44
C ASP A 194 -18.07 6.72 7.25
N VAL A 195 -18.85 7.13 6.26
CA VAL A 195 -20.11 6.51 5.82
C VAL A 195 -20.04 6.11 4.35
N SER A 196 -18.85 5.97 3.80
CA SER A 196 -18.65 5.54 2.42
C SER A 196 -19.34 4.22 2.13
N LEU A 197 -19.80 4.02 0.88
CA LEU A 197 -20.55 2.82 0.47
C LEU A 197 -21.85 2.57 1.27
N CYS A 198 -22.35 3.56 2.03
CA CYS A 198 -23.56 3.44 2.81
C CYS A 198 -24.79 3.81 1.98
N TYR A 199 -25.54 2.81 1.55
CA TYR A 199 -26.79 3.06 0.78
C TYR A 199 -27.87 3.70 1.64
N ASN A 200 -28.57 4.69 1.07
CA ASN A 200 -29.68 5.43 1.72
C ASN A 200 -29.26 6.28 2.94
N PHE A 201 -28.00 6.69 3.01
CA PHE A 201 -27.55 7.64 4.03
C PHE A 201 -28.12 9.04 3.75
N ASP A 202 -28.78 9.65 4.73
CA ASP A 202 -29.33 10.99 4.60
C ASP A 202 -28.33 12.04 5.14
N PHE A 203 -27.72 12.78 4.23
CA PHE A 203 -26.75 13.83 4.56
C PHE A 203 -27.31 14.94 5.43
N ASN A 204 -28.65 15.11 5.45
CA ASN A 204 -29.28 16.13 6.31
C ASN A 204 -29.01 15.87 7.80
N CYS A 205 -28.67 14.63 8.22
CA CYS A 205 -28.32 14.37 9.62
C CYS A 205 -26.99 15.03 10.05
N LEU A 206 -26.11 15.38 9.08
CA LEU A 206 -24.76 15.88 9.36
C LEU A 206 -24.70 17.34 9.82
N TYR A 207 -25.75 18.16 9.55
CA TYR A 207 -25.72 19.60 9.87
C TYR A 207 -25.49 19.92 11.36
N LYS A 208 -25.75 18.98 12.25
CA LYS A 208 -25.54 19.11 13.70
C LYS A 208 -24.10 18.83 14.15
N LEU A 209 -23.31 18.11 13.32
CA LEU A 209 -21.97 17.66 13.70
C LEU A 209 -20.94 18.79 13.57
N LYS A 210 -21.04 19.80 14.44
CA LYS A 210 -20.21 21.01 14.36
C LYS A 210 -18.72 20.80 14.68
N ASN A 211 -18.35 19.65 15.27
CA ASN A 211 -16.96 19.30 15.56
C ASN A 211 -16.34 18.44 14.46
N LEU A 212 -17.11 18.06 13.42
CA LEU A 212 -16.63 17.20 12.36
C LEU A 212 -15.55 17.90 11.52
N LYS A 213 -14.40 17.25 11.39
CA LYS A 213 -13.25 17.72 10.62
C LYS A 213 -12.93 16.82 9.44
N HIS A 214 -13.22 15.53 9.55
CA HIS A 214 -12.91 14.52 8.54
C HIS A 214 -14.20 13.80 8.16
N LEU A 215 -14.58 13.90 6.90
CA LEU A 215 -15.80 13.28 6.37
C LEU A 215 -15.46 12.47 5.12
N ASN A 216 -15.80 11.17 5.17
CA ASN A 216 -15.78 10.30 4.01
C ASN A 216 -17.22 9.89 3.65
N ILE A 217 -17.65 10.31 2.46
CA ILE A 217 -18.96 10.00 1.85
C ILE A 217 -18.79 9.44 0.44
N GLY A 218 -17.69 8.74 0.19
CA GLY A 218 -17.43 8.10 -1.11
C GLY A 218 -18.46 7.03 -1.45
N HIS A 219 -18.78 6.89 -2.75
CA HIS A 219 -19.66 5.84 -3.29
C HIS A 219 -21.05 5.75 -2.64
N ILE A 220 -21.67 6.89 -2.27
CA ILE A 220 -23.03 6.91 -1.70
C ILE A 220 -24.10 7.18 -2.77
N TRP A 221 -23.69 7.68 -3.96
CA TRP A 221 -24.56 7.98 -5.10
C TRP A 221 -25.51 9.17 -4.87
N GLU A 222 -25.19 10.04 -3.94
CA GLU A 222 -25.95 11.27 -3.72
C GLU A 222 -25.68 12.32 -4.82
N PRO A 223 -26.72 13.02 -5.31
CA PRO A 223 -26.57 13.98 -6.40
C PRO A 223 -26.14 15.37 -5.96
N SER A 224 -26.03 15.65 -4.66
CA SER A 224 -25.82 17.01 -4.14
C SER A 224 -25.01 17.05 -2.85
N ILE A 225 -24.05 18.01 -2.77
CA ILE A 225 -23.31 18.33 -1.55
C ILE A 225 -23.97 19.44 -0.71
N LYS A 226 -25.12 19.97 -1.12
CA LYS A 226 -25.83 21.03 -0.37
C LYS A 226 -26.07 20.71 1.10
N PRO A 227 -26.46 19.47 1.48
CA PRO A 227 -26.76 19.15 2.88
C PRO A 227 -25.55 19.29 3.81
N ILE A 228 -24.31 19.19 3.31
CA ILE A 228 -23.10 19.32 4.11
C ILE A 228 -22.51 20.75 4.16
N ILE A 229 -23.12 21.70 3.43
CA ILE A 229 -22.71 23.12 3.48
C ILE A 229 -22.72 23.70 4.91
N PRO A 230 -23.70 23.39 5.79
CA PRO A 230 -23.71 23.92 7.15
C PRO A 230 -22.49 23.55 8.02
N ILE A 231 -21.72 22.54 7.62
CA ILE A 231 -20.48 22.12 8.30
C ILE A 231 -19.23 22.38 7.45
N ALA A 232 -19.37 22.97 6.27
CA ALA A 232 -18.28 23.14 5.30
C ALA A 232 -17.04 23.86 5.89
N SER A 233 -17.27 24.90 6.71
CA SER A 233 -16.18 25.66 7.34
C SER A 233 -15.41 24.90 8.42
N ASN A 234 -15.93 23.76 8.90
CA ASN A 234 -15.29 22.95 9.94
C ASN A 234 -14.41 21.85 9.32
N LEU A 235 -14.72 21.43 8.09
CA LEU A 235 -14.07 20.30 7.46
C LEU A 235 -12.64 20.64 7.03
N GLU A 236 -11.73 19.78 7.45
CA GLU A 236 -10.33 19.77 7.06
C GLU A 236 -10.02 18.69 6.00
N SER A 237 -10.82 17.61 5.97
CA SER A 237 -10.71 16.53 4.98
C SER A 237 -12.09 16.12 4.50
N LEU A 238 -12.24 15.98 3.18
CA LEU A 238 -13.48 15.57 2.53
C LEU A 238 -13.16 14.57 1.40
N ASN A 239 -13.72 13.36 1.51
CA ASN A 239 -13.72 12.37 0.44
C ASN A 239 -15.11 12.28 -0.18
N LEU A 240 -15.18 12.51 -1.49
CA LEU A 240 -16.37 12.47 -2.34
C LEU A 240 -16.29 11.40 -3.43
N GLU A 241 -15.27 10.55 -3.42
CA GLU A 241 -14.96 9.55 -4.45
C GLU A 241 -16.19 8.76 -4.89
N GLY A 242 -16.31 8.48 -6.19
CA GLY A 242 -17.33 7.59 -6.75
C GLY A 242 -18.78 8.12 -6.71
N ASN A 243 -18.96 9.43 -6.58
CA ASN A 243 -20.28 10.06 -6.56
C ASN A 243 -20.54 10.88 -7.83
N ILE A 244 -21.83 11.17 -8.11
CA ILE A 244 -22.28 11.95 -9.27
C ILE A 244 -22.90 13.27 -8.78
N PHE A 245 -22.06 14.22 -8.36
CA PHE A 245 -22.54 15.50 -7.86
C PHE A 245 -22.78 16.52 -8.96
N LYS A 246 -23.98 17.12 -9.01
CA LYS A 246 -24.33 18.20 -9.95
C LYS A 246 -23.87 19.58 -9.48
N ASP A 247 -23.43 19.71 -8.25
CA ASP A 247 -23.18 20.99 -7.59
C ASP A 247 -21.77 21.10 -6.95
N LEU A 248 -20.76 20.42 -7.53
CA LEU A 248 -19.37 20.50 -7.06
C LEU A 248 -18.81 21.93 -6.98
N HIS A 249 -19.38 22.89 -7.74
CA HIS A 249 -19.04 24.30 -7.62
C HIS A 249 -19.24 24.87 -6.20
N LEU A 250 -20.06 24.21 -5.36
CA LEU A 250 -20.26 24.57 -3.96
C LEU A 250 -19.07 24.24 -3.07
N LEU A 251 -18.11 23.42 -3.55
CA LEU A 251 -16.85 23.18 -2.84
C LEU A 251 -16.10 24.46 -2.49
N LYS A 252 -16.34 25.56 -3.19
CA LYS A 252 -15.84 26.90 -2.83
C LYS A 252 -16.19 27.37 -1.40
N LYS A 253 -17.15 26.73 -0.75
CA LYS A 253 -17.55 27.01 0.65
C LYS A 253 -16.65 26.31 1.69
N PHE A 254 -15.86 25.32 1.27
CA PHE A 254 -15.05 24.46 2.15
C PHE A 254 -13.62 25.00 2.30
N ASN A 255 -13.49 26.26 2.68
CA ASN A 255 -12.24 27.02 2.67
C ASN A 255 -11.17 26.57 3.70
N ASN A 256 -11.52 25.63 4.60
CA ASN A 256 -10.58 25.05 5.57
C ASN A 256 -10.04 23.69 5.14
N LEU A 257 -10.44 23.16 3.97
CA LEU A 257 -9.95 21.88 3.50
C LEU A 257 -8.43 21.89 3.29
N LYS A 258 -7.81 20.85 3.85
CA LYS A 258 -6.42 20.46 3.65
C LYS A 258 -6.33 19.23 2.73
N SER A 259 -7.37 18.38 2.72
CA SER A 259 -7.45 17.18 1.90
C SER A 259 -8.79 17.11 1.19
N LEU A 260 -8.76 16.90 -0.12
CA LEU A 260 -9.93 16.73 -0.97
C LEU A 260 -9.71 15.57 -1.94
N ASP A 261 -10.66 14.63 -1.96
CA ASP A 261 -10.75 13.57 -2.95
C ASP A 261 -12.07 13.70 -3.72
N VAL A 262 -11.95 13.88 -5.04
CA VAL A 262 -13.06 13.92 -6.00
C VAL A 262 -12.81 12.93 -7.15
N SER A 263 -12.16 11.80 -6.84
CA SER A 263 -11.91 10.72 -7.79
C SER A 263 -13.20 10.08 -8.24
N GLN A 264 -13.24 9.55 -9.47
CA GLN A 264 -14.40 8.86 -10.03
C GLN A 264 -15.71 9.68 -9.94
N CYS A 265 -15.60 11.00 -9.89
CA CYS A 265 -16.77 11.89 -9.84
C CYS A 265 -17.26 12.18 -11.26
N ASN A 266 -18.07 11.26 -11.80
CA ASN A 266 -18.69 11.43 -13.11
C ASN A 266 -19.78 12.50 -13.04
N VAL A 267 -19.52 13.64 -13.65
CA VAL A 267 -20.48 14.74 -13.79
C VAL A 267 -20.94 14.83 -15.24
N ASP A 268 -22.18 15.29 -15.48
CA ASP A 268 -22.66 15.52 -16.83
C ASP A 268 -21.79 16.59 -17.53
N GLY A 269 -20.99 16.18 -18.51
CA GLY A 269 -20.24 17.02 -19.43
C GLY A 269 -18.79 17.35 -19.03
N TYR A 270 -18.52 17.99 -17.90
CA TYR A 270 -17.15 18.35 -17.48
C TYR A 270 -17.02 18.58 -15.98
N LEU A 271 -15.84 18.31 -15.46
CA LEU A 271 -15.47 18.60 -14.07
C LEU A 271 -14.79 19.99 -14.02
N ASP A 272 -15.44 20.96 -13.36
CA ASP A 272 -14.95 22.33 -13.27
C ASP A 272 -14.19 22.58 -11.97
N PHE A 273 -12.89 22.86 -12.08
CA PHE A 273 -11.99 23.11 -10.94
C PHE A 273 -11.95 24.58 -10.48
N ASP A 274 -12.89 25.44 -10.90
CA ASP A 274 -12.91 26.84 -10.46
C ASP A 274 -13.04 27.01 -8.95
N PHE A 275 -13.63 26.04 -8.25
CA PHE A 275 -13.73 26.03 -6.79
C PHE A 275 -12.36 26.02 -6.07
N LEU A 276 -11.28 25.56 -6.72
CA LEU A 276 -9.93 25.56 -6.14
C LEU A 276 -9.45 26.97 -5.77
N LYS A 277 -9.99 28.02 -6.37
CA LYS A 277 -9.68 29.42 -6.01
C LYS A 277 -9.88 29.71 -4.54
N SER A 278 -10.82 29.01 -3.90
CA SER A 278 -11.17 29.19 -2.49
C SER A 278 -10.46 28.21 -1.54
N LEU A 279 -9.86 27.15 -2.07
CA LEU A 279 -9.25 26.08 -1.26
C LEU A 279 -7.75 26.34 -1.00
N THR A 280 -7.41 27.52 -0.49
CA THR A 280 -6.02 27.99 -0.34
C THR A 280 -5.20 27.22 0.70
N LYS A 281 -5.87 26.46 1.60
CA LYS A 281 -5.23 25.61 2.62
C LYS A 281 -4.94 24.19 2.14
N LEU A 282 -5.33 23.85 0.91
CA LEU A 282 -5.26 22.48 0.40
C LEU A 282 -3.79 21.99 0.35
N GLU A 283 -3.55 20.83 0.95
CA GLU A 283 -2.27 20.15 0.99
C GLU A 283 -2.29 18.86 0.14
N PHE A 284 -3.45 18.22 0.02
CA PHE A 284 -3.67 17.02 -0.76
C PHE A 284 -4.90 17.18 -1.65
N LEU A 285 -4.74 16.91 -2.96
CA LEU A 285 -5.81 16.88 -3.95
C LEU A 285 -5.73 15.57 -4.74
N ARG A 286 -6.83 14.83 -4.78
CA ARG A 286 -6.97 13.62 -5.58
C ARG A 286 -8.22 13.71 -6.46
N PHE A 287 -8.08 13.36 -7.74
CA PHE A 287 -9.18 13.31 -8.70
C PHE A 287 -8.93 12.27 -9.79
N ASP A 288 -8.50 11.09 -9.38
CA ASP A 288 -8.20 9.95 -10.24
C ASP A 288 -9.47 9.43 -10.96
N ASP A 289 -9.27 8.69 -12.06
CA ASP A 289 -10.33 8.02 -12.82
C ASP A 289 -11.48 8.95 -13.28
N ASN A 290 -11.18 10.23 -13.50
CA ASN A 290 -12.16 11.17 -14.05
C ASN A 290 -12.05 11.22 -15.57
N THR A 291 -12.91 10.45 -16.25
CA THR A 291 -12.97 10.38 -17.72
C THR A 291 -13.55 11.64 -18.36
N ASN A 292 -14.27 12.44 -17.59
CA ASN A 292 -14.85 13.70 -18.06
C ASN A 292 -13.76 14.75 -18.33
N LYS A 293 -14.02 15.60 -19.31
CA LYS A 293 -13.13 16.73 -19.60
C LYS A 293 -13.00 17.65 -18.38
N ILE A 294 -11.75 17.93 -17.97
CA ILE A 294 -11.45 18.82 -16.87
C ILE A 294 -11.33 20.26 -17.40
N LYS A 295 -12.05 21.19 -16.76
CA LYS A 295 -11.98 22.62 -17.04
C LYS A 295 -11.39 23.40 -15.86
N ASN A 296 -10.80 24.56 -16.16
CA ASN A 296 -10.31 25.52 -15.16
C ASN A 296 -9.25 24.95 -14.20
N PHE A 297 -8.54 23.85 -14.57
CA PHE A 297 -7.48 23.28 -13.74
C PHE A 297 -6.42 24.32 -13.34
N TYR A 298 -6.18 25.33 -14.16
CA TYR A 298 -5.26 26.43 -13.84
C TYR A 298 -5.56 27.14 -12.50
N SER A 299 -6.76 26.95 -11.96
CA SER A 299 -7.14 27.43 -10.61
C SER A 299 -6.37 26.74 -9.49
N VAL A 300 -5.67 25.62 -9.74
CA VAL A 300 -4.75 24.97 -8.79
C VAL A 300 -3.65 25.92 -8.31
N ARG A 301 -3.30 26.94 -9.08
CA ARG A 301 -2.31 27.97 -8.71
C ARG A 301 -2.60 28.70 -7.40
N PHE A 302 -3.83 28.66 -6.91
CA PHE A 302 -4.23 29.24 -5.63
C PHE A 302 -3.96 28.30 -4.45
N CYS A 303 -3.79 26.99 -4.70
CA CYS A 303 -3.49 25.98 -3.69
C CYS A 303 -1.98 25.94 -3.37
N LYS A 304 -1.44 27.06 -2.85
CA LYS A 304 0.01 27.22 -2.66
C LYS A 304 0.62 26.25 -1.63
N ASN A 305 -0.21 25.69 -0.73
CA ASN A 305 0.21 24.72 0.28
C ASN A 305 0.19 23.28 -0.22
N LEU A 306 -0.16 23.05 -1.50
CA LEU A 306 -0.29 21.72 -2.06
C LEU A 306 1.05 20.97 -2.01
N LYS A 307 1.03 19.80 -1.36
CA LYS A 307 2.17 18.88 -1.19
C LYS A 307 2.05 17.64 -2.06
N LYS A 308 0.79 17.18 -2.26
CA LYS A 308 0.51 15.95 -3.02
C LYS A 308 -0.67 16.17 -3.95
N ILE A 309 -0.54 15.70 -5.19
CA ILE A 309 -1.62 15.71 -6.18
C ILE A 309 -1.64 14.40 -6.95
N SER A 310 -2.83 13.81 -7.12
CA SER A 310 -3.07 12.65 -7.96
C SER A 310 -4.21 12.92 -8.93
N PHE A 311 -4.04 12.51 -10.18
CA PHE A 311 -5.06 12.57 -11.23
C PHE A 311 -4.86 11.44 -12.26
N GLU A 312 -4.47 10.29 -11.76
CA GLU A 312 -4.26 9.07 -12.51
C GLU A 312 -5.50 8.71 -13.34
N TYR A 313 -5.32 8.21 -14.58
CA TYR A 313 -6.41 7.87 -15.52
C TYR A 313 -7.44 9.01 -15.76
N SER A 314 -7.03 10.26 -15.62
CA SER A 314 -7.92 11.40 -15.76
C SER A 314 -7.74 12.14 -17.08
N ASN A 315 -8.83 12.69 -17.63
CA ASN A 315 -8.81 13.43 -18.89
C ASN A 315 -8.29 14.87 -18.70
N LEU A 316 -7.03 14.96 -18.28
CA LEU A 316 -6.30 16.21 -18.11
C LEU A 316 -5.15 16.28 -19.11
N ASP A 317 -5.15 17.30 -19.97
CA ASP A 317 -4.14 17.52 -21.01
C ASP A 317 -3.06 18.55 -20.64
N SER A 318 -3.21 19.25 -19.52
CA SER A 318 -2.30 20.30 -19.11
C SER A 318 -2.22 20.47 -17.59
N ILE A 319 -1.01 20.51 -17.08
CA ILE A 319 -0.69 20.74 -15.66
C ILE A 319 -0.32 22.21 -15.37
N LYS A 320 -0.68 23.16 -16.26
CA LYS A 320 -0.49 24.59 -16.00
C LYS A 320 -1.14 25.01 -14.69
N GLY A 321 -0.42 25.81 -13.91
CA GLY A 321 -0.84 26.25 -12.58
C GLY A 321 -0.08 25.55 -11.46
N LEU A 322 0.43 24.32 -11.69
CA LEU A 322 1.25 23.62 -10.67
C LEU A 322 2.57 24.35 -10.39
N GLU A 323 3.10 25.14 -11.33
CA GLU A 323 4.32 25.94 -11.13
C GLU A 323 4.25 26.92 -9.96
N TYR A 324 3.06 27.18 -9.43
CA TYR A 324 2.82 28.01 -8.25
C TYR A 324 2.75 27.23 -6.94
N CYS A 325 2.65 25.88 -7.00
CA CYS A 325 2.57 24.99 -5.83
C CYS A 325 3.97 24.60 -5.34
N LYS A 326 4.70 25.55 -4.74
CA LYS A 326 6.14 25.40 -4.44
C LYS A 326 6.47 24.33 -3.40
N HIS A 327 5.49 23.85 -2.65
CA HIS A 327 5.63 22.79 -1.67
C HIS A 327 5.27 21.39 -2.21
N LEU A 328 5.00 21.29 -3.54
CA LEU A 328 4.63 20.03 -4.15
C LEU A 328 5.81 19.05 -4.11
N GLU A 329 5.60 17.92 -3.41
CA GLU A 329 6.57 16.87 -3.23
C GLU A 329 6.21 15.59 -4.01
N TRP A 330 4.92 15.37 -4.24
CA TRP A 330 4.40 14.14 -4.84
C TRP A 330 3.38 14.46 -5.93
N ILE A 331 3.56 13.87 -7.12
CA ILE A 331 2.63 13.96 -8.25
C ILE A 331 2.44 12.57 -8.89
N ASN A 332 1.20 12.16 -9.06
CA ASN A 332 0.82 11.01 -9.88
C ASN A 332 -0.12 11.46 -11.00
N ALA A 333 0.33 11.28 -12.22
CA ALA A 333 -0.39 11.60 -13.45
C ALA A 333 -0.44 10.39 -14.41
N THR A 334 -0.26 9.18 -13.87
CA THR A 334 -0.23 7.94 -14.65
C THR A 334 -1.42 7.86 -15.60
N CYS A 335 -1.16 7.47 -16.86
CA CYS A 335 -2.17 7.33 -17.91
C CYS A 335 -2.97 8.61 -18.21
N CYS A 336 -2.31 9.78 -18.11
CA CYS A 336 -2.84 11.06 -18.53
C CYS A 336 -2.15 11.55 -19.80
N ASN A 337 -2.87 12.26 -20.68
CA ASN A 337 -2.29 12.78 -21.92
C ASN A 337 -1.56 14.12 -21.72
N ILE A 338 -0.51 14.14 -20.89
CA ILE A 338 0.23 15.35 -20.52
C ILE A 338 1.38 15.56 -21.50
N LYS A 339 1.23 16.47 -22.43
CA LYS A 339 2.26 16.73 -23.45
C LYS A 339 3.45 17.57 -22.97
N SER A 340 3.34 18.27 -21.85
CA SER A 340 4.38 19.19 -21.40
C SER A 340 4.57 19.19 -19.88
N LEU A 341 5.81 19.00 -19.46
CA LEU A 341 6.24 19.08 -18.06
C LEU A 341 6.73 20.48 -17.64
N SER A 342 6.55 21.52 -18.46
CA SER A 342 7.12 22.85 -18.23
C SER A 342 6.76 23.44 -16.86
N SER A 343 5.57 23.13 -16.33
CA SER A 343 5.11 23.55 -15.00
C SER A 343 5.91 22.93 -13.84
N LEU A 344 6.62 21.82 -14.08
CA LEU A 344 7.44 21.17 -13.05
C LEU A 344 8.83 21.79 -12.92
N ARG A 345 9.29 22.56 -13.92
CA ARG A 345 10.68 23.09 -14.00
C ARG A 345 11.15 23.80 -12.74
N LYS A 346 10.27 24.48 -12.01
CA LYS A 346 10.59 25.31 -10.84
C LYS A 346 10.07 24.72 -9.51
N LEU A 347 9.72 23.43 -9.48
CA LEU A 347 9.20 22.75 -8.29
C LEU A 347 10.32 21.97 -7.58
N ASN A 348 11.25 22.69 -6.95
CA ASN A 348 12.45 22.11 -6.34
C ASN A 348 12.18 21.18 -5.14
N SER A 349 10.92 21.08 -4.68
CA SER A 349 10.49 20.19 -3.58
C SER A 349 10.09 18.81 -4.05
N LEU A 350 10.01 18.55 -5.37
CA LEU A 350 9.58 17.25 -5.91
C LEU A 350 10.52 16.13 -5.48
N LYS A 351 9.90 15.06 -4.96
CA LYS A 351 10.56 13.82 -4.53
C LYS A 351 10.04 12.60 -5.27
N TYR A 352 8.75 12.56 -5.56
CA TYR A 352 8.04 11.42 -6.12
C TYR A 352 7.24 11.86 -7.34
N VAL A 353 7.58 11.35 -8.51
CA VAL A 353 6.99 11.77 -9.79
C VAL A 353 6.62 10.52 -10.60
N TYR A 354 5.32 10.28 -10.77
CA TYR A 354 4.78 9.15 -11.52
C TYR A 354 4.05 9.68 -12.75
N LEU A 355 4.57 9.36 -13.93
CA LEU A 355 4.15 9.87 -15.23
C LEU A 355 4.08 8.73 -16.27
N GLN A 356 3.78 7.51 -15.81
CA GLN A 356 3.67 6.34 -16.66
C GLN A 356 2.61 6.55 -17.75
N ASN A 357 2.93 6.18 -19.00
CA ASN A 357 2.01 6.22 -20.14
C ASN A 357 1.30 7.58 -20.32
N CYS A 358 2.08 8.66 -20.33
CA CYS A 358 1.57 10.04 -20.48
C CYS A 358 1.83 10.66 -21.86
N GLY A 359 2.50 9.94 -22.77
CA GLY A 359 2.90 10.46 -24.08
C GLY A 359 4.00 11.54 -24.03
N ILE A 360 4.82 11.52 -22.98
CA ILE A 360 5.90 12.48 -22.75
C ILE A 360 7.06 12.15 -23.68
N THR A 361 7.55 13.16 -24.42
CA THR A 361 8.73 13.04 -25.29
C THR A 361 9.93 13.85 -24.76
N ASN A 362 9.73 14.79 -23.87
CA ASN A 362 10.77 15.72 -23.40
C ASN A 362 10.71 15.90 -21.88
N ILE A 363 11.78 15.49 -21.21
CA ILE A 363 11.95 15.60 -19.77
C ILE A 363 12.93 16.71 -19.34
N GLU A 364 13.32 17.63 -20.24
CA GLU A 364 14.17 18.78 -19.91
C GLU A 364 13.69 19.59 -18.70
N PRO A 365 12.38 19.74 -18.43
CA PRO A 365 11.91 20.40 -17.21
C PRO A 365 12.33 19.70 -15.90
N LEU A 366 12.77 18.45 -15.93
CA LEU A 366 13.24 17.71 -14.75
C LEU A 366 14.74 17.91 -14.45
N ARG A 367 15.51 18.60 -15.30
CA ARG A 367 16.98 18.77 -15.20
C ARG A 367 17.46 19.23 -13.82
N ASN A 368 16.70 20.07 -13.15
CA ASN A 368 17.09 20.65 -11.86
C ASN A 368 16.33 20.05 -10.66
N GLN A 369 15.65 18.90 -10.85
CA GLN A 369 14.90 18.24 -9.78
C GLN A 369 15.84 17.36 -8.93
N VAL A 370 16.83 17.99 -8.29
CA VAL A 370 17.91 17.29 -7.54
C VAL A 370 17.43 16.51 -6.30
N ASN A 371 16.20 16.77 -5.84
CA ASN A 371 15.59 16.11 -4.70
C ASN A 371 14.73 14.90 -5.08
N LEU A 372 14.64 14.54 -6.37
CA LEU A 372 13.90 13.37 -6.79
C LEU A 372 14.50 12.08 -6.17
N ILE A 373 13.60 11.29 -5.61
CA ILE A 373 13.84 9.97 -5.01
C ILE A 373 13.25 8.90 -5.91
N GLU A 374 12.03 9.12 -6.44
CA GLU A 374 11.35 8.18 -7.33
C GLU A 374 10.87 8.91 -8.59
N LEU A 375 11.16 8.31 -9.73
CA LEU A 375 10.71 8.78 -11.04
C LEU A 375 10.25 7.59 -11.88
N ASP A 376 8.96 7.58 -12.19
CA ASP A 376 8.37 6.61 -13.10
C ASP A 376 7.99 7.29 -14.42
N LEU A 377 8.67 6.91 -15.48
CA LEU A 377 8.44 7.35 -16.86
C LEU A 377 8.11 6.19 -17.79
N TYR A 378 7.68 5.04 -17.21
CA TYR A 378 7.37 3.84 -17.98
C TYR A 378 6.41 4.16 -19.14
N ASP A 379 6.67 3.54 -20.28
CA ASP A 379 5.84 3.64 -21.50
C ASP A 379 5.60 5.08 -21.98
N ASN A 380 6.67 5.89 -22.00
CA ASN A 380 6.70 7.19 -22.64
C ASN A 380 7.69 7.19 -23.82
N PRO A 381 7.39 7.88 -24.94
CA PRO A 381 8.28 7.91 -26.11
C PRO A 381 9.50 8.84 -25.90
N ILE A 382 10.29 8.58 -24.84
CA ILE A 382 11.48 9.33 -24.45
C ILE A 382 12.70 8.67 -25.10
N ASP A 383 13.55 9.44 -25.76
CA ASP A 383 14.83 9.00 -26.33
C ASP A 383 16.05 9.69 -25.73
N ASP A 384 15.85 10.80 -25.02
CA ASP A 384 16.90 11.57 -24.35
C ASP A 384 16.63 11.68 -22.85
N ILE A 385 17.48 11.04 -22.04
CA ILE A 385 17.46 11.13 -20.59
C ILE A 385 18.62 11.97 -20.02
N SER A 386 19.37 12.69 -20.86
CA SER A 386 20.44 13.59 -20.43
C SER A 386 19.99 14.64 -19.40
N PRO A 387 18.71 15.09 -19.36
CA PRO A 387 18.23 15.97 -18.29
C PRO A 387 18.35 15.39 -16.89
N LEU A 388 18.44 14.06 -16.73
CA LEU A 388 18.59 13.44 -15.41
C LEU A 388 20.00 13.53 -14.82
N ILE A 389 20.96 14.18 -15.50
CA ILE A 389 22.37 14.21 -15.07
C ILE A 389 22.55 14.67 -13.61
N ASN A 390 21.79 15.66 -13.17
CA ASN A 390 21.87 16.23 -11.82
C ASN A 390 20.98 15.51 -10.79
N VAL A 391 20.16 14.52 -11.20
CA VAL A 391 19.26 13.76 -10.32
C VAL A 391 20.02 12.60 -9.70
N LEU A 392 20.91 12.90 -8.73
CA LEU A 392 21.85 11.91 -8.19
C LEU A 392 21.31 11.08 -7.03
N ARG A 393 20.24 11.53 -6.36
CA ARG A 393 19.67 10.86 -5.18
C ARG A 393 18.56 9.89 -5.49
N ILE A 394 18.34 9.60 -6.77
CA ILE A 394 17.26 8.74 -7.20
C ILE A 394 17.48 7.30 -6.69
N GLU A 395 16.42 6.73 -6.13
CA GLU A 395 16.39 5.37 -5.59
C GLU A 395 15.54 4.42 -6.45
N TYR A 396 14.49 4.94 -7.08
CA TYR A 396 13.63 4.22 -8.03
C TYR A 396 13.58 4.98 -9.36
N LEU A 397 13.85 4.26 -10.46
CA LEU A 397 13.78 4.81 -11.80
C LEU A 397 13.19 3.79 -12.77
N SER A 398 12.06 4.12 -13.39
CA SER A 398 11.46 3.33 -14.46
C SER A 398 11.48 4.11 -15.77
N LEU A 399 12.11 3.52 -16.78
CA LEU A 399 12.29 4.05 -18.13
C LEU A 399 11.88 3.03 -19.19
N GLY A 400 11.35 1.88 -18.77
CA GLY A 400 10.93 0.82 -19.65
C GLY A 400 9.72 1.17 -20.51
N GLY A 401 9.30 0.27 -21.37
CA GLY A 401 8.11 0.45 -22.20
C GLY A 401 7.65 -0.83 -22.86
N TYR A 402 6.51 -0.78 -23.56
CA TYR A 402 6.03 -1.91 -24.35
C TYR A 402 6.95 -2.20 -25.55
N ARG A 403 6.85 -3.40 -26.11
CA ARG A 403 7.55 -3.74 -27.37
C ARG A 403 7.16 -2.72 -28.45
N ASN A 404 8.15 -2.19 -29.18
CA ASN A 404 8.04 -1.14 -30.19
C ASN A 404 7.84 0.30 -29.64
N SER A 405 7.98 0.53 -28.34
CA SER A 405 8.15 1.88 -27.81
C SER A 405 9.47 2.50 -28.28
N LYS A 406 9.57 3.83 -28.22
CA LYS A 406 10.83 4.53 -28.51
C LYS A 406 11.88 4.12 -27.48
N THR A 407 13.11 3.93 -27.91
CA THR A 407 14.22 3.49 -27.05
C THR A 407 15.15 4.67 -26.71
N ILE A 408 15.80 4.59 -25.57
CA ILE A 408 16.75 5.61 -25.09
C ILE A 408 18.07 5.46 -25.85
N ASN A 409 18.56 6.57 -26.42
CA ASN A 409 19.76 6.57 -27.23
C ASN A 409 21.05 6.44 -26.40
N ASP A 410 21.09 7.04 -25.20
CA ASP A 410 22.28 7.06 -24.35
C ASP A 410 21.91 6.86 -22.88
N LEU A 411 22.44 5.79 -22.29
CA LEU A 411 22.27 5.43 -20.88
C LEU A 411 23.48 5.87 -20.01
N SER A 412 24.47 6.58 -20.56
CA SER A 412 25.68 6.98 -19.83
C SER A 412 25.37 7.85 -18.61
N VAL A 413 24.30 8.63 -18.67
CA VAL A 413 23.81 9.45 -17.54
C VAL A 413 23.46 8.64 -16.30
N LEU A 414 23.21 7.33 -16.46
CA LEU A 414 22.89 6.43 -15.33
C LEU A 414 24.15 6.03 -14.52
N ILE A 415 25.36 6.21 -15.05
CA ILE A 415 26.60 5.70 -14.41
C ILE A 415 26.84 6.24 -12.99
N ASP A 416 26.35 7.44 -12.69
CA ASP A 416 26.51 8.10 -11.39
C ASP A 416 25.26 7.99 -10.48
N LYS A 417 24.25 7.20 -10.86
CA LYS A 417 23.05 6.93 -10.06
C LYS A 417 23.29 5.83 -9.02
N VAL A 418 24.32 5.99 -8.20
CA VAL A 418 24.81 4.97 -7.26
C VAL A 418 23.85 4.62 -6.13
N TYR A 419 22.82 5.45 -5.89
CA TYR A 419 21.79 5.22 -4.86
C TYR A 419 20.59 4.42 -5.37
N LEU A 420 20.55 4.07 -6.68
CA LEU A 420 19.46 3.28 -7.23
C LEU A 420 19.32 1.95 -6.49
N LYS A 421 18.10 1.67 -6.07
CA LYS A 421 17.65 0.41 -5.46
C LYS A 421 16.77 -0.38 -6.39
N ASP A 422 16.05 0.31 -7.28
CA ASP A 422 15.15 -0.28 -8.25
C ASP A 422 15.28 0.42 -9.61
N LEU A 423 15.52 -0.37 -10.67
CA LEU A 423 15.72 0.13 -12.02
C LEU A 423 14.97 -0.74 -13.03
N ASP A 424 14.04 -0.11 -13.77
CA ASP A 424 13.31 -0.74 -14.86
C ASP A 424 13.72 -0.15 -16.20
N LEU A 425 14.23 -1.02 -17.08
CA LEU A 425 14.71 -0.71 -18.43
C LEU A 425 14.15 -1.70 -19.45
N VAL A 426 12.93 -2.21 -19.26
CA VAL A 426 12.31 -3.20 -20.15
C VAL A 426 12.20 -2.66 -21.59
N ASN A 427 12.53 -3.50 -22.59
CA ASN A 427 12.40 -3.21 -24.03
C ASN A 427 13.16 -1.95 -24.50
N GLN A 428 14.32 -1.62 -23.93
CA GLN A 428 15.12 -0.44 -24.32
C GLN A 428 16.21 -0.73 -25.36
N ASN A 429 16.20 -1.92 -25.97
CA ASN A 429 17.20 -2.35 -26.95
C ASN A 429 18.66 -2.19 -26.44
N ILE A 430 18.87 -2.50 -25.16
CA ILE A 430 20.15 -2.33 -24.48
C ILE A 430 21.13 -3.40 -24.94
N GLN A 431 22.31 -2.98 -25.36
CA GLN A 431 23.43 -3.87 -25.74
C GLN A 431 24.61 -3.78 -24.77
N ASN A 432 24.68 -2.74 -23.93
CA ASN A 432 25.77 -2.54 -22.96
C ASN A 432 25.20 -2.13 -21.59
N ILE A 433 25.56 -2.89 -20.54
CA ILE A 433 25.12 -2.65 -19.17
C ILE A 433 26.25 -2.23 -18.23
N SER A 434 27.38 -1.72 -18.76
CA SER A 434 28.53 -1.29 -17.94
C SER A 434 28.19 -0.21 -16.92
N PHE A 435 27.17 0.62 -17.20
CA PHE A 435 26.68 1.64 -16.27
C PHE A 435 26.18 1.05 -14.94
N LEU A 436 25.73 -0.22 -14.91
CA LEU A 436 25.28 -0.91 -13.69
C LEU A 436 26.43 -1.23 -12.72
N GLU A 437 27.67 -1.23 -13.16
CA GLU A 437 28.80 -1.69 -12.34
C GLU A 437 29.01 -0.89 -11.04
N LYS A 438 28.58 0.38 -11.01
CA LYS A 438 28.65 1.25 -9.82
C LYS A 438 27.42 1.16 -8.91
N MET A 439 26.32 0.55 -9.36
CA MET A 439 25.02 0.52 -8.65
C MET A 439 24.98 -0.59 -7.59
N LYS A 440 25.82 -0.52 -6.57
CA LYS A 440 25.97 -1.57 -5.54
C LYS A 440 24.77 -1.68 -4.60
N GLU A 441 23.90 -0.68 -4.56
CA GLU A 441 22.71 -0.67 -3.73
C GLU A 441 21.48 -1.30 -4.42
N LEU A 442 21.59 -1.69 -5.70
CA LEU A 442 20.49 -2.19 -6.50
C LEU A 442 19.91 -3.49 -5.90
N GLN A 443 18.60 -3.49 -5.66
CA GLN A 443 17.84 -4.59 -5.10
C GLN A 443 16.84 -5.18 -6.09
N ALA A 444 16.32 -4.38 -7.02
CA ALA A 444 15.45 -4.81 -8.10
C ALA A 444 15.99 -4.31 -9.45
N LEU A 445 16.00 -5.17 -10.45
CA LEU A 445 16.45 -4.85 -11.80
C LEU A 445 15.59 -5.58 -12.84
N ASN A 446 14.99 -4.80 -13.72
CA ASN A 446 14.25 -5.32 -14.87
C ASN A 446 14.98 -4.93 -16.16
N LEU A 447 15.50 -5.92 -16.87
CA LEU A 447 16.14 -5.79 -18.18
C LEU A 447 15.41 -6.60 -19.26
N SER A 448 14.18 -7.07 -19.00
CA SER A 448 13.48 -7.94 -19.93
C SER A 448 13.32 -7.31 -21.32
N GLY A 449 13.34 -8.15 -22.35
CA GLY A 449 13.21 -7.72 -23.74
C GLY A 449 14.43 -6.97 -24.31
N ASN A 450 15.62 -7.09 -23.67
CA ASN A 450 16.87 -6.53 -24.18
C ASN A 450 17.83 -7.65 -24.62
N ALA A 451 18.27 -7.62 -25.87
CA ALA A 451 19.16 -8.65 -26.40
C ALA A 451 20.60 -8.43 -25.93
N LEU A 452 20.94 -9.03 -24.78
CA LEU A 452 22.26 -8.92 -24.16
C LEU A 452 23.19 -10.06 -24.60
N ASP A 453 24.44 -9.72 -24.91
CA ASP A 453 25.45 -10.75 -25.16
C ASP A 453 25.99 -11.39 -23.87
N GLU A 454 26.74 -12.48 -24.03
CA GLU A 454 27.28 -13.25 -22.90
C GLU A 454 28.29 -12.47 -22.06
N ILE A 455 29.00 -11.50 -22.62
CA ILE A 455 30.00 -10.66 -21.93
C ILE A 455 29.27 -9.66 -21.04
N GLU A 456 28.24 -9.02 -21.57
CA GLU A 456 27.46 -8.01 -20.88
C GLU A 456 26.69 -8.63 -19.70
N ILE A 457 25.94 -9.70 -19.93
CA ILE A 457 25.11 -10.31 -18.88
C ILE A 457 25.93 -10.81 -17.68
N LYS A 458 27.18 -11.25 -17.89
CA LYS A 458 28.09 -11.65 -16.82
C LYS A 458 28.47 -10.51 -15.86
N LYS A 459 28.29 -9.25 -16.24
CA LYS A 459 28.54 -8.09 -15.36
C LYS A 459 27.59 -8.05 -14.17
N LEU A 460 26.38 -8.62 -14.31
CA LEU A 460 25.38 -8.71 -13.24
C LEU A 460 25.89 -9.39 -11.98
N LYS A 461 26.89 -10.28 -12.08
CA LYS A 461 27.53 -10.94 -10.91
C LYS A 461 28.04 -9.96 -9.84
N LYS A 462 28.21 -8.66 -10.18
CA LYS A 462 28.68 -7.60 -9.27
C LYS A 462 27.55 -7.04 -8.40
N LEU A 463 26.27 -7.28 -8.75
CA LEU A 463 25.10 -6.72 -8.09
C LEU A 463 24.57 -7.66 -6.98
N THR A 464 25.41 -7.95 -6.01
CA THR A 464 25.13 -8.98 -4.99
C THR A 464 23.98 -8.64 -4.02
N LYS A 465 23.47 -7.41 -4.00
CA LYS A 465 22.30 -7.01 -3.21
C LYS A 465 20.96 -7.27 -3.92
N LEU A 466 20.98 -7.72 -5.18
CA LEU A 466 19.75 -8.02 -5.93
C LEU A 466 18.90 -9.07 -5.20
N LYS A 467 17.62 -8.74 -5.07
CA LYS A 467 16.53 -9.58 -4.56
C LYS A 467 15.55 -9.96 -5.65
N ASP A 468 15.39 -9.05 -6.62
CA ASP A 468 14.49 -9.21 -7.75
C ASP A 468 15.26 -8.97 -9.05
N LEU A 469 15.24 -9.96 -9.96
CA LEU A 469 15.90 -9.87 -11.25
C LEU A 469 14.99 -10.43 -12.34
N ASN A 470 14.61 -9.55 -13.28
CA ASN A 470 13.92 -9.95 -14.49
C ASN A 470 14.86 -9.76 -15.70
N VAL A 471 15.23 -10.86 -16.33
CA VAL A 471 16.00 -10.91 -17.58
C VAL A 471 15.30 -11.83 -18.60
N SER A 472 13.98 -11.84 -18.58
CA SER A 472 13.20 -12.57 -19.58
C SER A 472 13.38 -11.98 -20.98
N ASP A 473 13.24 -12.79 -22.00
CA ASP A 473 13.40 -12.38 -23.41
C ASP A 473 14.73 -11.65 -23.71
N CYS A 474 15.84 -12.04 -23.05
CA CYS A 474 17.15 -11.38 -23.17
C CYS A 474 18.17 -12.15 -24.02
N ASN A 475 17.73 -13.21 -24.73
CA ASN A 475 18.59 -14.08 -25.56
C ASN A 475 19.72 -14.75 -24.76
N ILE A 476 19.49 -15.07 -23.47
CA ILE A 476 20.48 -15.65 -22.57
C ILE A 476 20.55 -17.17 -22.78
N ASN A 477 21.78 -17.70 -22.90
CA ASN A 477 22.04 -19.14 -22.96
C ASN A 477 22.87 -19.66 -21.77
N ASN A 478 23.55 -18.76 -21.04
CA ASN A 478 24.44 -19.10 -19.92
C ASN A 478 24.13 -18.23 -18.70
N ILE A 479 23.76 -18.88 -17.58
CA ILE A 479 23.40 -18.23 -16.31
C ILE A 479 24.42 -18.49 -15.20
N SER A 480 25.68 -18.83 -15.52
CA SER A 480 26.72 -19.09 -14.52
C SER A 480 26.95 -17.92 -13.54
N TYR A 481 26.73 -16.69 -13.98
CA TYR A 481 26.86 -15.47 -13.17
C TYR A 481 25.84 -15.40 -12.01
N ILE A 482 24.69 -16.04 -12.14
CA ILE A 482 23.59 -16.03 -11.16
C ILE A 482 24.03 -16.67 -9.83
N SER A 483 24.93 -17.64 -9.86
CA SER A 483 25.44 -18.30 -8.64
C SER A 483 26.02 -17.33 -7.60
N ARG A 484 26.38 -16.12 -8.00
CA ARG A 484 26.87 -15.07 -7.10
C ARG A 484 25.77 -14.19 -6.51
N LEU A 485 24.56 -14.26 -7.03
CA LEU A 485 23.42 -13.43 -6.61
C LEU A 485 22.59 -14.12 -5.52
N THR A 486 23.24 -14.56 -4.46
CA THR A 486 22.64 -15.42 -3.40
C THR A 486 21.52 -14.76 -2.60
N ASN A 487 21.31 -13.44 -2.74
CA ASN A 487 20.21 -12.70 -2.13
C ASN A 487 18.93 -12.71 -2.95
N LEU A 488 18.93 -13.29 -4.17
CA LEU A 488 17.73 -13.32 -5.02
C LEU A 488 16.57 -14.05 -4.34
N VAL A 489 15.42 -13.40 -4.39
CA VAL A 489 14.12 -13.88 -3.92
C VAL A 489 13.18 -14.15 -5.11
N CYS A 490 13.23 -13.27 -6.12
CA CYS A 490 12.47 -13.37 -7.36
C CYS A 490 13.42 -13.39 -8.55
N LEU A 491 13.23 -14.32 -9.47
CA LEU A 491 14.02 -14.44 -10.70
C LEU A 491 13.11 -14.84 -11.86
N ASN A 492 13.12 -14.02 -12.92
CA ASN A 492 12.45 -14.34 -14.17
C ASN A 492 13.49 -14.54 -15.27
N LEU A 493 13.51 -15.73 -15.87
CA LEU A 493 14.38 -16.17 -16.97
C LEU A 493 13.57 -16.60 -18.20
N ASP A 494 12.27 -16.36 -18.24
CA ASP A 494 11.38 -16.78 -19.33
C ASP A 494 11.87 -16.25 -20.68
N GLY A 495 11.54 -16.94 -21.77
CA GLY A 495 11.88 -16.51 -23.13
C GLY A 495 13.38 -16.58 -23.47
N ASN A 496 14.20 -17.28 -22.68
CA ASN A 496 15.63 -17.47 -22.91
C ASN A 496 15.97 -18.89 -23.38
N SER A 497 17.18 -19.08 -23.96
CA SER A 497 17.65 -20.37 -24.49
C SER A 497 18.66 -21.07 -23.57
N ILE A 498 18.32 -21.18 -22.27
CA ILE A 498 19.23 -21.69 -21.24
C ILE A 498 19.32 -23.21 -21.31
N LYS A 499 20.56 -23.73 -21.38
CA LYS A 499 20.84 -25.18 -21.44
C LYS A 499 21.24 -25.77 -20.08
N ASN A 500 21.77 -24.97 -19.17
CA ASN A 500 22.27 -25.44 -17.89
C ASN A 500 21.71 -24.60 -16.74
N TYR A 501 20.84 -25.20 -15.94
CA TYR A 501 20.19 -24.57 -14.78
C TYR A 501 20.90 -24.85 -13.43
N HIS A 502 22.01 -25.60 -13.38
CA HIS A 502 22.74 -25.90 -12.15
C HIS A 502 23.14 -24.66 -11.32
N PRO A 503 23.46 -23.49 -11.92
CA PRO A 503 23.75 -22.29 -11.14
C PRO A 503 22.63 -21.84 -10.20
N LEU A 504 21.37 -22.21 -10.47
CA LEU A 504 20.22 -21.90 -9.61
C LEU A 504 20.29 -22.60 -8.24
N LEU A 505 21.01 -23.73 -8.14
CA LEU A 505 21.15 -24.48 -6.90
C LEU A 505 21.84 -23.68 -5.77
N SER A 506 22.58 -22.62 -6.11
CA SER A 506 23.22 -21.72 -5.15
C SER A 506 22.28 -20.70 -4.52
N LEU A 507 21.04 -20.53 -5.06
CA LEU A 507 20.10 -19.48 -4.70
C LEU A 507 19.18 -19.91 -3.55
N ASN A 508 19.70 -20.02 -2.34
CA ASN A 508 18.94 -20.51 -1.18
C ASN A 508 17.78 -19.60 -0.71
N ASN A 509 17.74 -18.34 -1.14
CA ASN A 509 16.71 -17.38 -0.77
C ASN A 509 15.59 -17.26 -1.82
N LEU A 510 15.71 -17.96 -2.95
CA LEU A 510 14.76 -17.87 -4.07
C LEU A 510 13.39 -18.41 -3.67
N LYS A 511 12.34 -17.62 -3.93
CA LYS A 511 10.93 -17.98 -3.66
C LYS A 511 10.09 -18.03 -4.92
N TYR A 512 10.42 -17.19 -5.91
CA TYR A 512 9.67 -17.06 -7.16
C TYR A 512 10.66 -17.24 -8.32
N LEU A 513 10.35 -18.18 -9.20
CA LEU A 513 11.19 -18.49 -10.36
C LEU A 513 10.30 -18.72 -11.58
N GLU A 514 10.54 -17.98 -12.65
CA GLU A 514 9.89 -18.16 -13.95
C GLU A 514 10.94 -18.58 -14.99
N LEU A 515 10.71 -19.68 -15.69
CA LEU A 515 11.66 -20.29 -16.62
C LEU A 515 11.10 -20.49 -18.05
N GLY A 516 9.79 -20.23 -18.26
CA GLY A 516 9.10 -20.52 -19.51
C GLY A 516 8.82 -22.00 -19.72
N LEU A 517 8.32 -22.32 -20.93
CA LEU A 517 7.82 -23.67 -21.26
C LEU A 517 8.89 -24.60 -21.88
N ASN A 518 10.09 -24.10 -22.18
CA ASN A 518 11.09 -24.81 -22.99
C ASN A 518 12.21 -25.43 -22.14
N ILE A 519 11.89 -25.98 -20.96
CA ILE A 519 12.87 -26.66 -20.13
C ILE A 519 13.01 -28.09 -20.63
N GLU A 520 14.17 -28.44 -21.16
CA GLU A 520 14.48 -29.81 -21.62
C GLU A 520 14.82 -30.77 -20.46
N ASP A 521 15.36 -30.26 -19.35
CA ASP A 521 15.79 -31.04 -18.20
C ASP A 521 15.23 -30.51 -16.88
N TYR A 522 14.26 -31.24 -16.35
CA TYR A 522 13.62 -30.97 -15.04
C TYR A 522 14.35 -31.64 -13.86
N SER A 523 15.40 -32.43 -14.12
CA SER A 523 16.05 -33.26 -13.09
C SER A 523 16.64 -32.44 -11.94
N ILE A 524 17.10 -31.22 -12.20
CA ILE A 524 17.65 -30.32 -11.17
C ILE A 524 16.60 -29.95 -10.09
N PHE A 525 15.30 -30.00 -10.42
CA PHE A 525 14.22 -29.59 -9.53
C PHE A 525 13.73 -30.73 -8.63
N THR A 526 14.15 -31.95 -8.93
CA THR A 526 13.85 -33.14 -8.10
C THR A 526 14.85 -33.31 -6.95
N HIS A 527 15.96 -32.56 -6.94
CA HIS A 527 16.96 -32.63 -5.87
C HIS A 527 16.44 -32.01 -4.57
N LYS A 528 16.63 -32.72 -3.45
CA LYS A 528 16.17 -32.39 -2.07
C LYS A 528 16.63 -31.03 -1.52
N ASN A 529 17.43 -30.26 -2.24
CA ASN A 529 18.02 -29.00 -1.80
C ASN A 529 17.20 -27.76 -2.20
N PHE A 530 16.14 -27.90 -3.01
CA PHE A 530 15.22 -26.77 -3.21
C PHE A 530 14.30 -26.67 -1.98
N PRO A 531 14.20 -25.51 -1.32
CA PRO A 531 13.28 -25.33 -0.19
C PRO A 531 11.84 -25.64 -0.62
N HIS A 532 11.11 -26.41 0.19
CA HIS A 532 9.69 -26.64 -0.02
C HIS A 532 8.95 -25.30 -0.08
N GLY A 533 8.35 -24.98 -1.22
CA GLY A 533 7.56 -23.74 -1.39
C GLY A 533 7.81 -22.96 -2.66
N TYR A 534 8.56 -23.50 -3.64
CA TYR A 534 8.62 -22.86 -4.97
C TYR A 534 7.26 -22.95 -5.63
N ASN A 535 6.57 -21.82 -5.75
CA ASN A 535 5.39 -21.71 -6.60
C ASN A 535 5.89 -21.61 -8.06
N TRP A 536 5.90 -22.75 -8.75
CA TRP A 536 6.07 -22.80 -10.18
C TRP A 536 4.78 -22.26 -10.80
N ARG A 537 4.76 -21.04 -11.27
CA ARG A 537 3.72 -20.59 -12.19
C ARG A 537 4.07 -21.14 -13.58
N PHE A 538 3.62 -22.36 -13.85
CA PHE A 538 3.37 -22.76 -15.21
C PHE A 538 2.21 -21.91 -15.70
N LEU A 539 2.44 -21.05 -16.69
CA LEU A 539 1.37 -20.52 -17.50
C LEU A 539 0.75 -21.72 -18.24
N GLN A 540 -0.26 -22.33 -17.64
CA GLN A 540 -1.20 -23.11 -18.43
C GLN A 540 -1.79 -22.12 -19.41
N LYS A 541 -1.40 -22.25 -20.69
CA LYS A 541 -2.21 -21.75 -21.78
C LYS A 541 -3.57 -22.42 -21.60
N ASN A 542 -4.56 -21.67 -21.17
CA ASN A 542 -5.93 -22.04 -21.40
C ASN A 542 -6.09 -22.14 -22.91
N ASN A 543 -6.07 -23.37 -23.43
CA ASN A 543 -6.76 -23.70 -24.64
C ASN A 543 -8.25 -23.59 -24.27
N ASP A 544 -8.87 -22.48 -24.67
CA ASP A 544 -10.23 -22.41 -25.19
C ASP A 544 -10.41 -21.05 -25.87
#